data_ecdde943571023a39f02edf952a34660
#
_entry.id   ecdde943571023a39f02edf952a34660
#
_cell.length_a   1.000
_cell.length_b   1.000
_cell.length_c   1.000
_cell.angle_alpha   90.00
_cell.angle_beta   90.00
_cell.angle_gamma   90.00
#
_symmetry.space_group_name_H-M   'P 1'
#
loop_
_entity.id
_entity.type
_entity.pdbx_description
1 polymer ?
#
loop_
_entity_poly.entity_id
_entity_poly.type
_entity_poly.pdbx_seq_one_letter_code
_entity_poly.pdbx_strand_id
1 'polypeptide(L)'
;NDDETVFCATCMMRLPRTGFLTHPYDNEMAQTFWGRVGHFEKAYAFIYHQPHSDSARAVYKIKYFDMPDTGVDIGELMGRQMKAAGFTDDIDIILPVPLAKKRKRQRGFNQSEMIAQGISDATGIKVVTDVVKRVAFHGSQTKRDRQDRAENVENAFRLKDGKHVTGKHVLIVDD
;
A
#
# COMPACT_ATOMS: atom_id res chain seq x y z
N ASN A 1 -11.52 25.65 -6.88
CA ASN A 1 -10.54 25.62 -8.00
C ASN A 1 -10.56 24.22 -8.54
N ASP A 2 -10.97 24.05 -9.80
CA ASP A 2 -11.19 22.73 -10.45
C ASP A 2 -9.89 21.94 -10.72
N ASP A 3 -8.72 22.47 -10.33
CA ASP A 3 -7.39 21.84 -10.44
C ASP A 3 -6.78 21.42 -9.10
N GLU A 4 -7.52 21.46 -7.99
CA GLU A 4 -7.01 20.98 -6.70
C GLU A 4 -7.17 19.46 -6.63
N THR A 5 -6.03 18.76 -6.71
CA THR A 5 -5.86 17.36 -6.31
C THR A 5 -6.41 17.14 -4.88
N VAL A 6 -6.64 15.89 -4.49
CA VAL A 6 -7.24 15.40 -3.22
C VAL A 6 -6.91 16.22 -1.96
N PHE A 7 -5.77 16.89 -1.96
CA PHE A 7 -5.33 17.77 -0.88
C PHE A 7 -5.03 19.16 -1.41
N CYS A 8 -5.64 20.17 -0.82
CA CYS A 8 -5.18 21.55 -1.03
C CYS A 8 -3.75 21.74 -0.50
N ALA A 9 -3.04 22.75 -1.00
CA ALA A 9 -1.65 23.02 -0.60
C ALA A 9 -1.44 23.09 0.92
N THR A 10 -2.39 23.71 1.64
CA THR A 10 -2.35 23.79 3.12
C THR A 10 -2.47 22.42 3.79
N CYS A 11 -3.36 21.56 3.29
CA CYS A 11 -3.50 20.19 3.80
C CYS A 11 -2.23 19.37 3.54
N MET A 12 -1.64 19.51 2.35
CA MET A 12 -0.40 18.85 1.97
C MET A 12 0.78 19.23 2.88
N MET A 13 0.91 20.50 3.26
CA MET A 13 1.96 20.97 4.19
C MET A 13 1.77 20.44 5.61
N ARG A 14 0.56 20.13 6.02
CA ARG A 14 0.24 19.63 7.37
C ARG A 14 0.27 18.11 7.49
N LEU A 15 0.44 17.37 6.39
CA LEU A 15 0.55 15.92 6.45
C LEU A 15 1.82 15.50 7.21
N PRO A 16 1.74 14.60 8.18
CA PRO A 16 2.88 14.08 8.91
C PRO A 16 3.67 13.12 8.01
N ARG A 17 4.52 13.68 7.14
CA ARG A 17 5.36 12.91 6.22
C ARG A 17 6.38 12.10 6.99
N THR A 18 6.64 10.85 6.54
CA THR A 18 7.64 9.99 7.18
C THR A 18 9.06 10.37 6.81
N GLY A 19 9.27 10.92 5.63
CA GLY A 19 10.61 11.16 5.08
C GLY A 19 11.39 9.89 4.70
N PHE A 20 10.78 8.72 4.71
CA PHE A 20 11.45 7.42 4.49
C PHE A 20 12.13 7.28 3.12
N LEU A 21 11.78 8.08 2.13
CA LEU A 21 12.48 8.10 0.84
C LEU A 21 13.94 8.58 0.93
N THR A 22 14.32 9.29 2.00
CA THR A 22 15.71 9.68 2.23
C THR A 22 16.57 8.52 2.75
N HIS A 23 15.96 7.53 3.40
CA HIS A 23 16.62 6.34 3.95
C HIS A 23 15.76 5.09 3.71
N PRO A 24 15.52 4.69 2.43
CA PRO A 24 14.55 3.64 2.11
C PRO A 24 14.97 2.25 2.58
N TYR A 25 16.27 2.00 2.73
CA TYR A 25 16.83 0.72 3.18
C TYR A 25 16.86 0.59 4.71
N ASP A 26 16.90 1.70 5.45
CA ASP A 26 17.01 1.76 6.91
C ASP A 26 16.08 2.82 7.49
N ASN A 27 14.84 2.44 7.70
CA ASN A 27 13.83 3.24 8.38
C ASN A 27 12.94 2.34 9.26
N GLU A 28 12.11 2.94 10.11
CA GLU A 28 11.25 2.21 11.06
C GLU A 28 10.40 1.11 10.39
N MET A 29 9.89 1.36 9.18
CA MET A 29 9.13 0.38 8.44
C MET A 29 10.03 -0.75 7.92
N ALA A 30 11.18 -0.44 7.33
CA ALA A 30 12.14 -1.42 6.84
C ALA A 30 12.60 -2.36 7.96
N GLN A 31 12.91 -1.80 9.13
CA GLN A 31 13.36 -2.57 10.30
C GLN A 31 12.32 -3.60 10.78
N THR A 32 11.02 -3.36 10.56
CA THR A 32 9.98 -4.35 10.91
C THR A 32 10.04 -5.63 10.07
N PHE A 33 10.64 -5.58 8.88
CA PHE A 33 10.76 -6.71 7.97
C PHE A 33 12.10 -7.42 8.04
N TRP A 34 13.14 -6.81 8.65
CA TRP A 34 14.46 -7.41 8.78
C TRP A 34 14.40 -8.75 9.52
N GLY A 35 15.03 -9.77 8.91
CA GLY A 35 15.06 -11.14 9.46
C GLY A 35 13.72 -11.88 9.38
N ARG A 36 12.64 -11.24 8.94
CA ARG A 36 11.32 -11.86 8.76
C ARG A 36 11.01 -12.20 7.31
N VAL A 37 11.56 -11.43 6.39
CA VAL A 37 11.37 -11.61 4.94
C VAL A 37 12.74 -11.78 4.29
N GLY A 38 12.97 -12.95 3.66
CA GLY A 38 14.30 -13.33 3.17
C GLY A 38 14.87 -12.45 2.05
N HIS A 39 14.00 -11.78 1.29
CA HIS A 39 14.39 -10.94 0.14
C HIS A 39 13.74 -9.55 0.23
N PHE A 40 13.70 -9.00 1.45
CA PHE A 40 13.25 -7.65 1.68
C PHE A 40 14.41 -6.67 1.37
N GLU A 41 14.12 -5.58 0.67
CA GLU A 41 15.14 -4.62 0.29
C GLU A 41 14.87 -3.23 0.91
N LYS A 42 13.77 -2.59 0.57
CA LYS A 42 13.49 -1.21 0.96
C LYS A 42 12.01 -1.00 1.28
N ALA A 43 11.71 0.03 2.08
CA ALA A 43 10.34 0.38 2.44
C ALA A 43 10.08 1.89 2.36
N TYR A 44 8.85 2.21 2.02
CA TYR A 44 8.33 3.58 2.02
C TYR A 44 6.92 3.63 2.60
N ALA A 45 6.70 4.53 3.54
CA ALA A 45 5.38 4.94 3.99
C ALA A 45 5.20 6.43 3.71
N PHE A 46 4.05 6.81 3.18
CA PHE A 46 3.79 8.19 2.75
C PHE A 46 3.65 9.14 3.94
N ILE A 47 2.87 8.71 4.96
CA ILE A 47 2.56 9.49 6.15
C ILE A 47 2.54 8.60 7.40
N TYR A 48 2.81 9.20 8.56
CA TYR A 48 2.55 8.55 9.84
C TYR A 48 1.05 8.54 10.14
N HIS A 49 0.55 7.40 10.60
CA HIS A 49 -0.80 7.33 11.16
C HIS A 49 -0.81 7.88 12.59
N GLN A 50 -1.38 9.06 12.78
CA GLN A 50 -1.57 9.66 14.10
C GLN A 50 -3.07 9.62 14.46
N PRO A 51 -3.51 8.78 15.41
CA PRO A 51 -4.89 8.76 15.85
C PRO A 51 -5.37 10.15 16.30
N HIS A 52 -6.60 10.50 15.94
CA HIS A 52 -7.23 11.79 16.32
C HIS A 52 -6.64 13.06 15.67
N SER A 53 -5.75 12.95 14.70
CA SER A 53 -5.19 14.09 13.97
C SER A 53 -5.96 14.37 12.66
N ASP A 54 -5.67 15.52 12.04
CA ASP A 54 -6.18 15.84 10.70
C ASP A 54 -5.67 14.85 9.64
N SER A 55 -4.48 14.27 9.84
CA SER A 55 -3.97 13.18 9.01
C SER A 55 -4.79 11.89 9.15
N ALA A 56 -5.25 11.56 10.35
CA ALA A 56 -6.17 10.45 10.55
C ALA A 56 -7.49 10.68 9.80
N ARG A 57 -8.00 11.91 9.77
CA ARG A 57 -9.19 12.27 8.98
C ARG A 57 -8.96 12.13 7.49
N ALA A 58 -7.77 12.51 6.98
CA ALA A 58 -7.41 12.35 5.58
C ALA A 58 -7.33 10.87 5.20
N VAL A 59 -6.62 10.06 5.99
CA VAL A 59 -6.55 8.60 5.82
C VAL A 59 -7.94 7.95 5.98
N TYR A 60 -8.76 8.46 6.90
CA TYR A 60 -10.14 8.01 7.08
C TYR A 60 -11.00 8.31 5.85
N LYS A 61 -10.82 9.49 5.24
CA LYS A 61 -11.50 9.82 3.98
C LYS A 61 -11.11 8.86 2.86
N ILE A 62 -9.84 8.52 2.73
CA ILE A 62 -9.36 7.54 1.75
C ILE A 62 -9.97 6.15 2.00
N LYS A 63 -10.10 5.74 3.27
CA LYS A 63 -10.62 4.40 3.64
C LYS A 63 -12.13 4.25 3.57
N TYR A 64 -12.88 5.33 3.75
CA TYR A 64 -14.33 5.27 4.00
C TYR A 64 -15.19 6.10 3.05
N PHE A 65 -14.59 6.97 2.23
CA PHE A 65 -15.33 7.61 1.14
C PHE A 65 -15.16 6.77 -0.13
N ASP A 66 -16.28 6.45 -0.77
CA ASP A 66 -16.36 5.72 -2.04
C ASP A 66 -15.78 6.54 -3.22
N MET A 67 -14.56 7.03 -3.07
CA MET A 67 -13.87 7.85 -4.06
C MET A 67 -12.60 7.14 -4.54
N PRO A 68 -12.70 6.25 -5.52
CA PRO A 68 -11.54 5.52 -6.05
C PRO A 68 -10.47 6.47 -6.61
N ASP A 69 -10.87 7.59 -7.21
CA ASP A 69 -9.99 8.60 -7.80
C ASP A 69 -9.02 9.19 -6.76
N THR A 70 -9.47 9.37 -5.52
CA THR A 70 -8.61 9.81 -4.41
C THR A 70 -7.42 8.88 -4.18
N GLY A 71 -7.64 7.57 -4.31
CA GLY A 71 -6.57 6.57 -4.20
C GLY A 71 -5.57 6.69 -5.35
N VAL A 72 -6.05 6.94 -6.56
CA VAL A 72 -5.21 7.15 -7.75
C VAL A 72 -4.36 8.41 -7.61
N ASP A 73 -4.95 9.54 -7.23
CA ASP A 73 -4.23 10.81 -7.07
C ASP A 73 -3.12 10.73 -6.02
N ILE A 74 -3.39 10.04 -4.89
CA ILE A 74 -2.37 9.80 -3.86
C ILE A 74 -1.27 8.89 -4.40
N GLY A 75 -1.66 7.84 -5.11
CA GLY A 75 -0.73 6.94 -5.78
C GLY A 75 0.18 7.66 -6.77
N GLU A 76 -0.38 8.57 -7.58
CA GLU A 76 0.40 9.40 -8.49
C GLU A 76 1.41 10.30 -7.77
N LEU A 77 0.96 10.95 -6.70
CA LEU A 77 1.84 11.79 -5.89
C LEU A 77 2.99 10.97 -5.28
N MET A 78 2.66 9.80 -4.71
CA MET A 78 3.67 8.86 -4.19
C MET A 78 4.61 8.40 -5.30
N GLY A 79 4.09 8.00 -6.45
CA GLY A 79 4.86 7.54 -7.60
C GLY A 79 5.85 8.60 -8.13
N ARG A 80 5.39 9.85 -8.24
CA ARG A 80 6.28 10.98 -8.61
C ARG A 80 7.42 11.18 -7.60
N GLN A 81 7.13 11.11 -6.30
CA GLN A 81 8.14 11.24 -5.25
C GLN A 81 9.12 10.06 -5.24
N MET A 82 8.62 8.84 -5.36
CA MET A 82 9.43 7.63 -5.42
C MET A 82 10.37 7.64 -6.64
N LYS A 83 9.86 8.05 -7.80
CA LYS A 83 10.65 8.20 -9.03
C LYS A 83 11.74 9.26 -8.89
N ALA A 84 11.40 10.43 -8.35
CA ALA A 84 12.36 11.52 -8.12
C ALA A 84 13.46 11.14 -7.12
N ALA A 85 13.16 10.21 -6.18
CA ALA A 85 14.13 9.71 -5.20
C ALA A 85 14.92 8.47 -5.69
N GLY A 86 14.71 7.99 -6.92
CA GLY A 86 15.33 6.76 -7.45
C GLY A 86 14.81 5.47 -6.80
N PHE A 87 13.74 5.55 -6.01
CA PHE A 87 13.20 4.39 -5.30
C PHE A 87 12.64 3.33 -6.26
N THR A 88 12.22 3.72 -7.45
CA THR A 88 11.56 2.84 -8.43
C THR A 88 12.46 2.31 -9.52
N ASP A 89 13.74 2.67 -9.54
CA ASP A 89 14.64 2.41 -10.67
C ASP A 89 14.89 0.93 -10.94
N ASP A 90 14.77 0.10 -9.92
CA ASP A 90 14.96 -1.35 -9.96
C ASP A 90 13.66 -2.16 -9.81
N ILE A 91 12.50 -1.50 -9.77
CA ILE A 91 11.20 -2.15 -9.63
C ILE A 91 10.65 -2.61 -10.98
N ASP A 92 10.37 -3.91 -11.12
CA ASP A 92 9.82 -4.50 -12.34
C ASP A 92 8.29 -4.42 -12.42
N ILE A 93 7.62 -4.63 -11.27
CA ILE A 93 6.15 -4.72 -11.21
C ILE A 93 5.63 -4.16 -9.87
N ILE A 94 4.38 -3.70 -9.91
CA ILE A 94 3.61 -3.27 -8.74
C ILE A 94 2.56 -4.33 -8.41
N LEU A 95 2.53 -4.79 -7.17
CA LEU A 95 1.59 -5.78 -6.65
C LEU A 95 0.76 -5.18 -5.52
N PRO A 96 -0.51 -4.79 -5.76
CA PRO A 96 -1.39 -4.35 -4.68
C PRO A 96 -1.82 -5.52 -3.80
N VAL A 97 -1.88 -5.29 -2.49
CA VAL A 97 -2.40 -6.29 -1.55
C VAL A 97 -3.87 -6.57 -1.84
N PRO A 98 -4.25 -7.84 -2.10
CA PRO A 98 -5.60 -8.16 -2.49
C PRO A 98 -6.59 -8.04 -1.33
N LEU A 99 -7.73 -7.41 -1.58
CA LEU A 99 -8.83 -7.30 -0.64
C LEU A 99 -9.66 -8.61 -0.61
N ALA A 100 -10.19 -8.97 0.56
CA ALA A 100 -11.11 -10.11 0.66
C ALA A 100 -12.36 -9.89 -0.19
N LYS A 101 -12.82 -10.91 -0.92
CA LYS A 101 -13.99 -10.83 -1.84
C LYS A 101 -15.21 -10.17 -1.22
N LYS A 102 -15.53 -10.49 0.04
CA LYS A 102 -16.65 -9.90 0.78
C LYS A 102 -16.46 -8.38 0.94
N ARG A 103 -15.26 -7.93 1.29
CA ARG A 103 -14.95 -6.49 1.45
C ARG A 103 -14.93 -5.78 0.10
N LYS A 104 -14.39 -6.40 -0.96
CA LYS A 104 -14.42 -5.82 -2.31
C LYS A 104 -15.85 -5.62 -2.82
N ARG A 105 -16.76 -6.55 -2.52
CA ARG A 105 -18.20 -6.38 -2.83
C ARG A 105 -18.87 -5.26 -2.04
N GLN A 106 -18.49 -5.06 -0.77
CA GLN A 106 -19.06 -4.02 0.09
C GLN A 106 -18.54 -2.62 -0.26
N ARG A 107 -17.26 -2.51 -0.67
CA ARG A 107 -16.58 -1.22 -0.96
C ARG A 107 -16.59 -0.86 -2.45
N GLY A 108 -16.91 -1.79 -3.34
CA GLY A 108 -16.86 -1.59 -4.79
C GLY A 108 -15.46 -1.70 -5.40
N PHE A 109 -14.41 -1.34 -4.67
CA PHE A 109 -13.02 -1.30 -5.15
C PHE A 109 -12.01 -1.73 -4.06
N ASN A 110 -10.74 -1.90 -4.45
CA ASN A 110 -9.61 -2.16 -3.56
C ASN A 110 -8.73 -0.90 -3.50
N GLN A 111 -8.57 -0.32 -2.32
CA GLN A 111 -7.79 0.90 -2.12
C GLN A 111 -6.33 0.72 -2.57
N SER A 112 -5.70 -0.40 -2.21
CA SER A 112 -4.33 -0.72 -2.61
C SER A 112 -4.20 -0.82 -4.14
N GLU A 113 -5.23 -1.30 -4.87
CA GLU A 113 -5.28 -1.30 -6.34
C GLU A 113 -5.31 0.13 -6.90
N MET A 114 -6.08 1.04 -6.30
CA MET A 114 -6.17 2.44 -6.74
C MET A 114 -4.86 3.18 -6.54
N ILE A 115 -4.23 3.03 -5.36
CA ILE A 115 -2.91 3.59 -5.08
C ILE A 115 -1.87 3.03 -6.05
N ALA A 116 -1.87 1.71 -6.27
CA ALA A 116 -0.98 1.06 -7.21
C ALA A 116 -1.15 1.58 -8.63
N GLN A 117 -2.39 1.85 -9.07
CA GLN A 117 -2.67 2.44 -10.38
C GLN A 117 -2.04 3.83 -10.51
N GLY A 118 -2.23 4.70 -9.52
CA GLY A 118 -1.63 6.03 -9.53
C GLY A 118 -0.09 5.98 -9.54
N ILE A 119 0.52 5.06 -8.77
CA ILE A 119 1.98 4.84 -8.83
C ILE A 119 2.39 4.40 -10.25
N SER A 120 1.63 3.50 -10.86
CA SER A 120 1.86 3.03 -12.24
C SER A 120 1.79 4.18 -13.24
N ASP A 121 0.78 5.04 -13.14
CA ASP A 121 0.57 6.18 -14.04
C ASP A 121 1.75 7.17 -13.97
N ALA A 122 2.31 7.38 -12.78
CA ALA A 122 3.47 8.27 -12.57
C ALA A 122 4.81 7.65 -12.98
N THR A 123 4.98 6.33 -12.83
CA THR A 123 6.26 5.65 -13.00
C THR A 123 6.39 4.88 -14.30
N GLY A 124 5.26 4.44 -14.88
CA GLY A 124 5.20 3.53 -16.03
C GLY A 124 5.38 2.05 -15.66
N ILE A 125 5.51 1.71 -14.36
CA ILE A 125 5.68 0.33 -13.90
C ILE A 125 4.32 -0.38 -13.91
N LYS A 126 4.28 -1.59 -14.46
CA LYS A 126 3.04 -2.36 -14.64
C LYS A 126 2.46 -2.84 -13.31
N VAL A 127 1.15 -2.62 -13.10
CA VAL A 127 0.39 -3.24 -12.00
C VAL A 127 -0.04 -4.65 -12.38
N VAL A 128 0.14 -5.60 -11.45
CA VAL A 128 -0.25 -7.00 -11.61
C VAL A 128 -1.16 -7.40 -10.44
N THR A 129 -2.44 -7.72 -10.71
CA THR A 129 -3.45 -7.98 -9.67
C THR A 129 -3.80 -9.45 -9.48
N ASP A 130 -3.52 -10.29 -10.48
CA ASP A 130 -3.99 -11.69 -10.50
C ASP A 130 -3.00 -12.73 -9.97
N VAL A 131 -1.87 -12.30 -9.44
CA VAL A 131 -0.79 -13.18 -8.94
C VAL A 131 -1.09 -13.70 -7.55
N VAL A 132 -1.65 -12.88 -6.67
CA VAL A 132 -1.97 -13.23 -5.29
C VAL A 132 -3.47 -13.12 -5.04
N LYS A 133 -4.03 -14.06 -4.30
CA LYS A 133 -5.42 -13.97 -3.80
C LYS A 133 -5.46 -13.99 -2.28
N ARG A 134 -6.35 -13.21 -1.69
CA ARG A 134 -6.70 -13.33 -0.28
C ARG A 134 -7.68 -14.49 -0.10
N VAL A 135 -7.34 -15.44 0.75
CA VAL A 135 -8.19 -16.58 1.08
C VAL A 135 -9.04 -16.20 2.30
N ALA A 136 -10.35 -16.51 2.28
CA ALA A 136 -11.17 -16.32 3.45
C ALA A 136 -10.75 -17.33 4.53
N PHE A 137 -10.29 -16.86 5.67
CA PHE A 137 -10.01 -17.70 6.82
C PHE A 137 -11.28 -17.84 7.66
N HIS A 138 -11.75 -19.06 7.85
CA HIS A 138 -12.86 -19.41 8.76
C HIS A 138 -12.28 -19.86 10.11
N GLY A 139 -11.40 -19.08 10.70
CA GLY A 139 -10.92 -19.30 12.06
C GLY A 139 -11.91 -18.77 13.09
N SER A 140 -12.02 -19.47 14.22
CA SER A 140 -12.88 -19.15 15.37
C SER A 140 -12.76 -17.69 15.81
N GLN A 141 -13.90 -17.02 16.05
CA GLN A 141 -13.98 -15.61 16.49
C GLN A 141 -13.66 -15.41 17.99
N THR A 142 -13.07 -16.40 18.65
CA THR A 142 -12.77 -16.36 20.09
C THR A 142 -11.32 -16.06 20.36
N LYS A 143 -11.12 -14.88 20.94
CA LYS A 143 -9.89 -14.31 21.54
C LYS A 143 -8.88 -13.68 20.58
N ARG A 144 -8.74 -12.37 20.80
CA ARG A 144 -7.89 -11.43 20.08
C ARG A 144 -6.51 -11.32 20.77
N ASP A 145 -5.64 -12.29 20.56
CA ASP A 145 -4.25 -12.15 20.94
C ASP A 145 -3.37 -11.79 19.74
N ARG A 146 -2.27 -11.09 20.02
CA ARG A 146 -1.32 -10.62 19.01
C ARG A 146 -0.68 -11.77 18.22
N GLN A 147 -0.53 -12.94 18.85
CA GLN A 147 -0.03 -14.17 18.24
C GLN A 147 -1.02 -14.78 17.25
N ASP A 148 -2.34 -14.81 17.57
CA ASP A 148 -3.39 -15.29 16.65
C ASP A 148 -3.48 -14.47 15.36
N ARG A 149 -3.05 -13.19 15.39
CA ARG A 149 -3.00 -12.36 14.19
C ARG A 149 -1.86 -12.75 13.25
N ALA A 150 -0.71 -13.15 13.75
CA ALA A 150 0.42 -13.58 12.93
C ALA A 150 0.12 -14.90 12.20
N GLU A 151 -0.38 -15.91 12.91
CA GLU A 151 -0.79 -17.21 12.31
C GLU A 151 -1.96 -17.06 11.32
N ASN A 152 -2.89 -16.14 11.60
CA ASN A 152 -3.99 -15.82 10.69
C ASN A 152 -3.53 -15.12 9.41
N VAL A 153 -2.38 -14.45 9.42
CA VAL A 153 -1.81 -13.77 8.25
C VAL A 153 -1.06 -14.75 7.35
N GLU A 154 -0.31 -15.72 7.90
CA GLU A 154 0.47 -16.70 7.12
C GLU A 154 -0.41 -17.47 6.11
N ASN A 155 -1.65 -17.76 6.46
CA ASN A 155 -2.58 -18.49 5.60
C ASN A 155 -3.60 -17.58 4.87
N ALA A 156 -3.52 -16.26 5.06
CA ALA A 156 -4.48 -15.32 4.49
C ALA A 156 -4.29 -15.10 2.99
N PHE A 157 -3.10 -15.37 2.46
CA PHE A 157 -2.76 -15.13 1.07
C PHE A 157 -2.28 -16.40 0.39
N ARG A 158 -2.60 -16.56 -0.88
CA ARG A 158 -2.08 -17.64 -1.73
C ARG A 158 -1.62 -17.10 -3.07
N LEU A 159 -0.44 -17.53 -3.48
CA LEU A 159 0.06 -17.32 -4.82
C LEU A 159 -0.79 -18.15 -5.81
N LYS A 160 -1.30 -17.51 -6.87
CA LYS A 160 -2.03 -18.19 -7.95
C LYS A 160 -1.10 -18.59 -9.08
N ASP A 161 -0.22 -17.68 -9.47
CA ASP A 161 0.76 -17.88 -10.53
C ASP A 161 2.06 -17.18 -10.19
N GLY A 162 3.11 -17.96 -9.92
CA GLY A 162 4.44 -17.45 -9.60
C GLY A 162 5.23 -16.97 -10.81
N LYS A 163 4.86 -17.36 -12.04
CA LYS A 163 5.62 -17.03 -13.25
C LYS A 163 5.77 -15.53 -13.49
N HIS A 164 4.77 -14.76 -13.08
CA HIS A 164 4.76 -13.30 -13.25
C HIS A 164 5.64 -12.54 -12.26
N VAL A 165 6.08 -13.20 -11.16
CA VAL A 165 6.86 -12.56 -10.08
C VAL A 165 8.25 -13.19 -9.89
N THR A 166 8.49 -14.39 -10.42
CA THR A 166 9.78 -15.07 -10.26
C THR A 166 10.89 -14.26 -10.91
N GLY A 167 11.95 -13.99 -10.15
CA GLY A 167 13.12 -13.23 -10.58
C GLY A 167 12.87 -11.74 -10.80
N LYS A 168 11.79 -11.19 -10.23
CA LYS A 168 11.42 -9.77 -10.36
C LYS A 168 11.52 -9.04 -9.03
N HIS A 169 11.90 -7.77 -9.13
CA HIS A 169 11.72 -6.82 -8.03
C HIS A 169 10.28 -6.35 -7.96
N VAL A 170 9.62 -6.67 -6.87
CA VAL A 170 8.19 -6.44 -6.69
C VAL A 170 7.94 -5.34 -5.68
N LEU A 171 7.27 -4.28 -6.10
CA LEU A 171 6.72 -3.27 -5.19
C LEU A 171 5.36 -3.75 -4.66
N ILE A 172 5.30 -4.09 -3.38
CA ILE A 172 4.02 -4.40 -2.71
C ILE A 172 3.40 -3.11 -2.20
N VAL A 173 2.13 -2.87 -2.55
CA VAL A 173 1.37 -1.67 -2.16
C VAL A 173 0.22 -2.06 -1.27
N ASP A 174 0.12 -1.42 -0.09
CA ASP A 174 -1.00 -1.53 0.85
C ASP A 174 -1.47 -0.15 1.34
N ASP A 175 -2.75 -0.04 1.85
CA ASP A 175 -3.42 1.18 2.32
C ASP A 175 -3.27 1.49 3.82
#